data_e340c445c1a008c9c772ad7bdb0f933b
#
_entry.id   e340c445c1a008c9c772ad7bdb0f933b
#
_cell.length_a   1.000
_cell.length_b   1.000
_cell.length_c   1.000
_cell.angle_alpha   90.00
_cell.angle_beta   90.00
_cell.angle_gamma   90.00
#
_symmetry.space_group_name_H-M   'P 1'
#
loop_
_entity.id
_entity.type
_entity.pdbx_description
1 polymer ?
#
loop_
_entity_poly.entity_id
_entity_poly.type
_entity_poly.pdbx_seq_one_letter_code
_entity_poly.pdbx_strand_id
1 'polypeptide(L)'
;MGLIMEDAIEALADHVIETKLEDIPSSAIRAAKTYILDTIGVGLAGSIGPYVEELVSTFGNSVIDPENSARVIGQNIRLSPGKAALLNGFQIHNSEFDCVHEEAVVHTMTVLLATLLADADKRGGVTGETLMRASVLGVDVACNLGVAASSALQFFRPATAGAFAAVVAVACARGFDKDRLLRAFSLAYIQLSGTMQAHTEGSSLLALQIGLNAQNALAACDLADNGLPGLKGILEGRFGYFGLIEATGDIHAVLPTLKQNWRINE
;
A
#
# COMPACT_ATOMS: atom_id res chain seq x y z
N MET A 1 -5.97 -2.32 -36.89
CA MET A 1 -4.88 -2.38 -35.90
C MET A 1 -5.15 -1.18 -34.99
N GLY A 2 -5.94 -1.38 -33.93
CA GLY A 2 -6.28 -0.31 -32.99
C GLY A 2 -4.98 0.12 -32.28
N LEU A 3 -4.77 1.43 -32.12
CA LEU A 3 -3.79 1.97 -31.20
C LEU A 3 -4.01 1.26 -29.87
N ILE A 4 -3.03 0.50 -29.42
CA ILE A 4 -3.00 0.00 -28.03
C ILE A 4 -2.83 1.28 -27.22
N MET A 5 -3.92 1.78 -26.63
CA MET A 5 -3.80 2.84 -25.63
C MET A 5 -2.95 2.27 -24.50
N GLU A 6 -1.95 3.04 -24.08
CA GLU A 6 -1.10 2.70 -22.95
C GLU A 6 -1.97 2.65 -21.69
N ASP A 7 -1.84 1.59 -20.90
CA ASP A 7 -2.65 1.42 -19.67
C ASP A 7 -2.31 2.55 -18.69
N ALA A 8 -3.32 3.09 -18.03
CA ALA A 8 -3.18 4.23 -17.12
C ALA A 8 -2.17 4.01 -15.98
N ILE A 9 -1.81 2.75 -15.69
CA ILE A 9 -0.73 2.43 -14.74
C ILE A 9 0.63 3.01 -15.15
N GLU A 10 0.86 3.20 -16.46
CA GLU A 10 2.08 3.81 -16.96
C GLU A 10 2.19 5.28 -16.52
N ALA A 11 1.09 6.03 -16.61
CA ALA A 11 1.03 7.42 -16.17
C ALA A 11 1.21 7.55 -14.64
N LEU A 12 0.65 6.63 -13.88
CA LEU A 12 0.87 6.56 -12.43
C LEU A 12 2.32 6.23 -12.10
N ALA A 13 2.93 5.33 -12.86
CA ALA A 13 4.36 5.01 -12.69
C ALA A 13 5.26 6.21 -13.03
N ASP A 14 4.97 6.94 -14.11
CA ASP A 14 5.69 8.17 -14.46
C ASP A 14 5.56 9.22 -13.37
N HIS A 15 4.35 9.43 -12.83
CA HIS A 15 4.13 10.31 -11.69
C HIS A 15 5.04 9.97 -10.51
N VAL A 16 5.15 8.67 -10.16
CA VAL A 16 6.00 8.21 -9.06
C VAL A 16 7.48 8.40 -9.34
N ILE A 17 7.94 8.05 -10.54
CA ILE A 17 9.37 8.07 -10.88
C ILE A 17 9.88 9.50 -11.06
N GLU A 18 9.12 10.33 -11.74
CA GLU A 18 9.53 11.70 -12.09
C GLU A 18 9.40 12.70 -10.94
N THR A 19 8.46 12.49 -10.01
CA THR A 19 8.23 13.44 -8.92
C THR A 19 9.33 13.36 -7.88
N LYS A 20 10.07 14.46 -7.70
CA LYS A 20 11.09 14.61 -6.67
C LYS A 20 10.48 15.21 -5.40
N LEU A 21 11.21 15.12 -4.28
CA LEU A 21 10.75 15.71 -3.02
C LEU A 21 10.55 17.23 -3.14
N GLU A 22 11.38 17.91 -3.92
CA GLU A 22 11.32 19.37 -4.16
C GLU A 22 10.06 19.81 -4.93
N ASP A 23 9.42 18.89 -5.66
CA ASP A 23 8.18 19.16 -6.40
C ASP A 23 6.95 19.06 -5.49
N ILE A 24 7.10 18.47 -4.31
CA ILE A 24 6.00 18.22 -3.36
C ILE A 24 5.79 19.46 -2.49
N PRO A 25 4.57 20.04 -2.45
CA PRO A 25 4.33 21.25 -1.67
C PRO A 25 4.48 20.99 -0.17
N SER A 26 4.88 22.02 0.55
CA SER A 26 5.10 21.93 2.00
C SER A 26 3.86 21.51 2.79
N SER A 27 2.66 21.75 2.27
CA SER A 27 1.40 21.26 2.86
C SER A 27 1.32 19.75 2.85
N ALA A 28 1.61 19.10 1.72
CA ALA A 28 1.61 17.64 1.60
C ALA A 28 2.71 17.00 2.47
N ILE A 29 3.88 17.64 2.58
CA ILE A 29 4.94 17.18 3.49
C ILE A 29 4.49 17.27 4.96
N ARG A 30 3.78 18.35 5.34
CA ARG A 30 3.23 18.44 6.72
C ARG A 30 2.16 17.39 6.97
N ALA A 31 1.25 17.16 6.03
CA ALA A 31 0.23 16.12 6.11
C ALA A 31 0.88 14.74 6.27
N ALA A 32 1.89 14.42 5.44
CA ALA A 32 2.63 13.16 5.55
C ALA A 32 3.23 12.95 6.94
N LYS A 33 3.87 13.99 7.53
CA LYS A 33 4.40 13.89 8.91
C LYS A 33 3.31 13.61 9.94
N THR A 34 2.16 14.26 9.81
CA THR A 34 1.01 14.06 10.71
C THR A 34 0.49 12.64 10.60
N TYR A 35 0.23 12.16 9.39
CA TYR A 35 -0.33 10.82 9.18
C TYR A 35 0.66 9.69 9.47
N ILE A 36 1.96 9.89 9.28
CA ILE A 36 2.97 8.92 9.72
C ILE A 36 2.94 8.78 11.25
N LEU A 37 2.91 9.90 11.98
CA LEU A 37 2.87 9.90 13.44
C LEU A 37 1.58 9.25 13.96
N ASP A 38 0.45 9.62 13.36
CA ASP A 38 -0.87 9.06 13.65
C ASP A 38 -0.87 7.54 13.45
N THR A 39 -0.48 7.08 12.26
CA THR A 39 -0.48 5.66 11.91
C THR A 39 0.41 4.81 12.84
N ILE A 40 1.58 5.33 13.22
CA ILE A 40 2.45 4.65 14.19
C ILE A 40 1.78 4.61 15.56
N GLY A 41 1.14 5.71 15.98
CA GLY A 41 0.42 5.80 17.25
C GLY A 41 -0.75 4.81 17.31
N VAL A 42 -1.54 4.74 16.24
CA VAL A 42 -2.66 3.79 16.11
C VAL A 42 -2.14 2.34 16.12
N GLY A 43 -1.04 2.07 15.41
CA GLY A 43 -0.39 0.76 15.42
C GLY A 43 0.11 0.33 16.80
N LEU A 44 0.66 1.27 17.57
CA LEU A 44 1.06 1.03 18.97
C LEU A 44 -0.15 0.72 19.85
N ALA A 45 -1.24 1.48 19.73
CA ALA A 45 -2.48 1.21 20.43
C ALA A 45 -3.08 -0.14 20.04
N GLY A 46 -3.06 -0.45 18.74
CA GLY A 46 -3.57 -1.71 18.19
C GLY A 46 -2.74 -2.94 18.55
N SER A 47 -1.51 -2.76 19.05
CA SER A 47 -0.61 -3.88 19.42
C SER A 47 -1.13 -4.74 20.60
N ILE A 48 -2.10 -4.24 21.33
CA ILE A 48 -2.81 -4.95 22.40
C ILE A 48 -4.28 -5.22 22.03
N GLY A 49 -4.64 -5.04 20.77
CA GLY A 49 -5.99 -5.24 20.25
C GLY A 49 -6.37 -6.71 20.10
N PRO A 50 -7.63 -6.98 19.72
CA PRO A 50 -8.13 -8.33 19.52
C PRO A 50 -7.28 -9.13 18.53
N TYR A 51 -7.08 -10.42 18.79
CA TYR A 51 -6.39 -11.40 17.93
C TYR A 51 -4.91 -11.14 17.65
N VAL A 52 -4.29 -10.12 18.25
CA VAL A 52 -2.84 -9.87 18.09
C VAL A 52 -2.02 -11.00 18.69
N GLU A 53 -2.41 -11.50 19.88
CA GLU A 53 -1.71 -12.61 20.53
C GLU A 53 -1.74 -13.89 19.70
N GLU A 54 -2.88 -14.21 19.06
CA GLU A 54 -3.03 -15.37 18.18
C GLU A 54 -2.14 -15.24 16.94
N LEU A 55 -2.06 -14.05 16.34
CA LEU A 55 -1.18 -13.80 15.19
C LEU A 55 0.29 -13.87 15.60
N VAL A 56 0.66 -13.29 16.74
CA VAL A 56 2.02 -13.39 17.30
C VAL A 56 2.38 -14.85 17.57
N SER A 57 1.47 -15.61 18.18
CA SER A 57 1.66 -17.04 18.43
C SER A 57 1.81 -17.86 17.13
N THR A 58 1.04 -17.51 16.10
CA THR A 58 1.08 -18.19 14.80
C THR A 58 2.40 -17.96 14.08
N PHE A 59 2.94 -16.75 14.11
CA PHE A 59 4.12 -16.38 13.32
C PHE A 59 5.43 -16.28 14.12
N GLY A 60 5.34 -16.11 15.44
CA GLY A 60 6.49 -15.82 16.30
C GLY A 60 7.41 -17.01 16.59
N ASN A 61 6.96 -18.24 16.33
CA ASN A 61 7.74 -19.46 16.59
C ASN A 61 8.70 -19.86 15.46
N SER A 62 8.81 -19.03 14.42
CA SER A 62 9.73 -19.31 13.30
C SER A 62 11.16 -18.94 13.68
N VAL A 63 12.12 -19.78 13.30
CA VAL A 63 13.55 -19.41 13.35
C VAL A 63 13.75 -18.26 12.38
N ILE A 64 14.24 -17.12 12.88
CA ILE A 64 14.39 -15.89 12.10
C ILE A 64 15.88 -15.57 12.02
N ASP A 65 16.34 -15.33 10.79
CA ASP A 65 17.63 -14.72 10.53
C ASP A 65 17.57 -13.25 11.00
N PRO A 66 18.35 -12.81 11.98
CA PRO A 66 18.35 -11.43 12.48
C PRO A 66 18.60 -10.39 11.38
N GLU A 67 19.46 -10.72 10.39
CA GLU A 67 19.80 -9.83 9.27
C GLU A 67 18.64 -9.72 8.25
N ASN A 68 17.75 -10.71 8.21
CA ASN A 68 16.58 -10.73 7.33
C ASN A 68 15.27 -10.70 8.14
N SER A 69 15.18 -9.75 9.06
CA SER A 69 14.02 -9.62 9.95
C SER A 69 13.60 -8.17 10.11
N ALA A 70 12.36 -7.96 10.53
CA ALA A 70 11.77 -6.65 10.78
C ALA A 70 11.01 -6.65 12.11
N ARG A 71 10.95 -5.49 12.76
CA ARG A 71 10.24 -5.28 14.01
C ARG A 71 8.73 -5.26 13.81
N VAL A 72 8.03 -5.74 14.83
CA VAL A 72 6.58 -5.59 14.95
C VAL A 72 6.29 -4.43 15.90
N ILE A 73 5.46 -3.50 15.46
CA ILE A 73 5.09 -2.29 16.22
C ILE A 73 4.51 -2.70 17.58
N GLY A 74 5.03 -2.11 18.67
CA GLY A 74 4.54 -2.37 20.02
C GLY A 74 4.83 -3.76 20.59
N GLN A 75 5.46 -4.64 19.83
CA GLN A 75 5.83 -6.00 20.24
C GLN A 75 7.35 -6.12 20.40
N ASN A 76 7.79 -6.89 21.38
CA ASN A 76 9.22 -7.17 21.56
C ASN A 76 9.66 -8.41 20.75
N ILE A 77 9.27 -8.44 19.48
CA ILE A 77 9.62 -9.51 18.54
C ILE A 77 10.06 -8.97 17.20
N ARG A 78 10.80 -9.79 16.48
CA ARG A 78 11.14 -9.58 15.07
C ARG A 78 10.60 -10.78 14.28
N LEU A 79 10.11 -10.53 13.09
CA LEU A 79 9.60 -11.54 12.16
C LEU A 79 10.29 -11.40 10.80
N SER A 80 10.10 -12.36 9.91
CA SER A 80 10.45 -12.12 8.51
C SER A 80 9.72 -10.87 8.01
N PRO A 81 10.31 -10.05 7.11
CA PRO A 81 9.74 -8.75 6.74
C PRO A 81 8.28 -8.83 6.28
N GLY A 82 7.92 -9.84 5.49
CA GLY A 82 6.53 -10.05 5.06
C GLY A 82 5.58 -10.30 6.23
N LYS A 83 5.99 -11.09 7.24
CA LYS A 83 5.15 -11.35 8.43
C LYS A 83 5.08 -10.13 9.34
N ALA A 84 6.16 -9.36 9.45
CA ALA A 84 6.14 -8.09 10.17
C ALA A 84 5.21 -7.08 9.49
N ALA A 85 5.24 -6.97 8.15
CA ALA A 85 4.32 -6.12 7.38
C ALA A 85 2.85 -6.55 7.61
N LEU A 86 2.57 -7.86 7.57
CA LEU A 86 1.23 -8.38 7.85
C LEU A 86 0.75 -7.98 9.23
N LEU A 87 1.55 -8.24 10.27
CA LEU A 87 1.13 -8.00 11.65
C LEU A 87 1.04 -6.50 11.95
N ASN A 88 1.95 -5.69 11.43
CA ASN A 88 1.88 -4.24 11.53
C ASN A 88 0.62 -3.68 10.86
N GLY A 89 0.30 -4.12 9.65
CA GLY A 89 -0.94 -3.71 8.95
C GLY A 89 -2.19 -4.12 9.71
N PHE A 90 -2.21 -5.33 10.26
CA PHE A 90 -3.31 -5.78 11.11
C PHE A 90 -3.46 -4.88 12.34
N GLN A 91 -2.38 -4.61 13.08
CA GLN A 91 -2.42 -3.80 14.30
C GLN A 91 -2.84 -2.36 14.04
N ILE A 92 -2.41 -1.76 12.93
CA ILE A 92 -2.79 -0.40 12.58
C ILE A 92 -4.30 -0.31 12.30
N HIS A 93 -4.90 -1.33 11.67
CA HIS A 93 -6.29 -1.27 11.23
C HIS A 93 -7.29 -1.95 12.17
N ASN A 94 -6.86 -2.74 13.15
CA ASN A 94 -7.77 -3.56 13.96
C ASN A 94 -8.78 -2.80 14.81
N SER A 95 -8.58 -1.51 15.01
CA SER A 95 -9.51 -0.61 15.68
C SER A 95 -10.26 0.34 14.75
N GLU A 96 -9.96 0.31 13.45
CA GLU A 96 -10.48 1.23 12.43
C GLU A 96 -10.33 2.72 12.82
N PHE A 97 -9.24 3.06 13.52
CA PHE A 97 -8.93 4.42 13.99
C PHE A 97 -7.87 5.11 13.12
N ASP A 98 -7.34 4.40 12.15
CA ASP A 98 -6.36 4.88 11.18
C ASP A 98 -6.98 5.84 10.16
N CYS A 99 -6.18 6.79 9.68
CA CYS A 99 -6.63 7.84 8.77
C CYS A 99 -7.26 7.25 7.48
N VAL A 100 -8.30 7.91 7.00
CA VAL A 100 -9.04 7.56 5.78
C VAL A 100 -9.14 8.74 4.85
N HIS A 101 -9.01 8.51 3.56
CA HIS A 101 -9.40 9.46 2.52
C HIS A 101 -10.87 9.17 2.17
N GLU A 102 -11.76 10.12 2.51
CA GLU A 102 -13.21 9.89 2.45
C GLU A 102 -13.71 9.61 1.03
N GLU A 103 -13.36 10.43 0.06
CA GLU A 103 -13.80 10.28 -1.33
C GLU A 103 -13.31 8.98 -1.97
N ALA A 104 -12.04 8.63 -1.73
CA ALA A 104 -11.45 7.39 -2.25
C ALA A 104 -11.92 6.14 -1.47
N VAL A 105 -12.39 6.29 -0.24
CA VAL A 105 -12.67 5.22 0.71
C VAL A 105 -11.46 4.29 0.89
N VAL A 106 -10.30 4.87 1.22
CA VAL A 106 -9.04 4.13 1.34
C VAL A 106 -8.27 4.56 2.60
N HIS A 107 -7.86 3.60 3.41
CA HIS A 107 -6.94 3.78 4.54
C HIS A 107 -5.49 3.56 4.06
N THR A 108 -4.98 4.48 3.24
CA THR A 108 -3.75 4.28 2.48
C THR A 108 -2.49 4.14 3.33
N MET A 109 -2.38 4.91 4.41
CA MET A 109 -1.19 4.91 5.24
C MET A 109 -0.94 3.57 5.94
N THR A 110 -1.99 2.79 6.16
CA THR A 110 -1.92 1.52 6.88
C THR A 110 -1.11 0.46 6.13
N VAL A 111 -1.52 0.13 4.90
CA VAL A 111 -0.78 -0.85 4.06
C VAL A 111 0.61 -0.31 3.72
N LEU A 112 0.67 0.98 3.38
CA LEU A 112 1.89 1.68 2.99
C LEU A 112 2.97 1.61 4.09
N LEU A 113 2.65 2.11 5.29
CA LEU A 113 3.65 2.18 6.36
C LEU A 113 3.99 0.80 6.92
N ALA A 114 3.01 -0.10 7.06
CA ALA A 114 3.28 -1.47 7.49
C ALA A 114 4.33 -2.15 6.59
N THR A 115 4.20 -1.96 5.27
CA THR A 115 5.11 -2.54 4.28
C THR A 115 6.47 -1.81 4.26
N LEU A 116 6.45 -0.48 4.19
CA LEU A 116 7.66 0.34 4.09
C LEU A 116 8.56 0.17 5.33
N LEU A 117 7.98 0.18 6.53
CA LEU A 117 8.76 0.03 7.76
C LEU A 117 9.39 -1.36 7.88
N ALA A 118 8.68 -2.40 7.42
CA ALA A 118 9.23 -3.76 7.41
C ALA A 118 10.37 -3.91 6.39
N ASP A 119 10.25 -3.32 5.21
CA ASP A 119 11.32 -3.30 4.20
C ASP A 119 12.51 -2.46 4.68
N ALA A 120 12.26 -1.28 5.23
CA ALA A 120 13.30 -0.41 5.75
C ALA A 120 14.10 -1.07 6.87
N ASP A 121 13.42 -1.76 7.79
CA ASP A 121 14.09 -2.43 8.92
C ASP A 121 15.04 -3.54 8.44
N LYS A 122 14.64 -4.32 7.43
CA LYS A 122 15.48 -5.32 6.75
C LYS A 122 16.71 -4.69 6.07
N ARG A 123 16.56 -3.48 5.54
CA ARG A 123 17.60 -2.80 4.74
C ARG A 123 18.48 -1.84 5.57
N GLY A 124 18.29 -1.78 6.87
CA GLY A 124 19.05 -0.90 7.75
C GLY A 124 18.53 0.53 7.86
N GLY A 125 17.35 0.79 7.34
CA GLY A 125 16.66 2.07 7.48
C GLY A 125 16.21 2.69 6.16
N VAL A 126 15.50 3.81 6.28
CA VAL A 126 15.08 4.68 5.18
C VAL A 126 15.30 6.14 5.60
N THR A 127 15.70 7.01 4.67
CA THR A 127 15.88 8.44 5.00
C THR A 127 14.53 9.12 5.22
N GLY A 128 14.51 10.20 6.02
CA GLY A 128 13.29 10.99 6.21
C GLY A 128 12.74 11.57 4.90
N GLU A 129 13.61 11.97 3.98
CA GLU A 129 13.22 12.47 2.65
C GLU A 129 12.51 11.39 1.84
N THR A 130 13.07 10.19 1.80
CA THR A 130 12.45 9.04 1.12
C THR A 130 11.13 8.67 1.77
N LEU A 131 11.06 8.65 3.11
CA LEU A 131 9.84 8.37 3.86
C LEU A 131 8.72 9.37 3.50
N MET A 132 9.02 10.67 3.46
CA MET A 132 8.04 11.71 3.09
C MET A 132 7.57 11.52 1.64
N ARG A 133 8.50 11.41 0.70
CA ARG A 133 8.19 11.22 -0.73
C ARG A 133 7.35 9.95 -0.96
N ALA A 134 7.75 8.84 -0.37
CA ALA A 134 7.05 7.56 -0.46
C ALA A 134 5.62 7.65 0.08
N SER A 135 5.42 8.34 1.21
CA SER A 135 4.10 8.52 1.81
C SER A 135 3.18 9.34 0.92
N VAL A 136 3.65 10.48 0.41
CA VAL A 136 2.83 11.34 -0.46
C VAL A 136 2.46 10.63 -1.75
N LEU A 137 3.43 10.04 -2.45
CA LEU A 137 3.19 9.39 -3.74
C LEU A 137 2.38 8.11 -3.61
N GLY A 138 2.57 7.34 -2.54
CA GLY A 138 1.77 6.15 -2.29
C GLY A 138 0.31 6.49 -2.02
N VAL A 139 0.05 7.53 -1.22
CA VAL A 139 -1.32 8.04 -0.99
C VAL A 139 -1.92 8.53 -2.31
N ASP A 140 -1.19 9.30 -3.10
CA ASP A 140 -1.67 9.78 -4.40
C ASP A 140 -2.11 8.62 -5.31
N VAL A 141 -1.28 7.59 -5.47
CA VAL A 141 -1.62 6.45 -6.34
C VAL A 141 -2.87 5.74 -5.85
N ALA A 142 -2.94 5.36 -4.58
CA ALA A 142 -4.09 4.61 -4.07
C ALA A 142 -5.37 5.44 -4.04
N CYS A 143 -5.30 6.71 -3.65
CA CYS A 143 -6.47 7.57 -3.63
C CYS A 143 -6.98 7.89 -5.05
N ASN A 144 -6.10 8.08 -6.03
CA ASN A 144 -6.55 8.26 -7.41
C ASN A 144 -7.21 7.01 -7.98
N LEU A 145 -6.78 5.79 -7.61
CA LEU A 145 -7.52 4.56 -7.93
C LEU A 145 -8.91 4.56 -7.29
N GLY A 146 -9.01 4.97 -6.03
CA GLY A 146 -10.28 5.02 -5.30
C GLY A 146 -11.24 6.09 -5.82
N VAL A 147 -10.75 7.31 -6.10
CA VAL A 147 -11.56 8.42 -6.65
C VAL A 147 -12.02 8.12 -8.07
N ALA A 148 -11.21 7.41 -8.86
CA ALA A 148 -11.59 6.98 -10.20
C ALA A 148 -12.70 5.92 -10.22
N ALA A 149 -12.87 5.17 -9.11
CA ALA A 149 -13.88 4.12 -9.01
C ALA A 149 -15.28 4.72 -8.83
N SER A 150 -16.25 4.19 -9.54
CA SER A 150 -17.65 4.66 -9.51
C SER A 150 -18.64 3.58 -9.07
N SER A 151 -18.17 2.41 -8.71
CA SER A 151 -19.00 1.29 -8.24
C SER A 151 -19.14 1.27 -6.71
N ALA A 152 -20.18 0.57 -6.24
CA ALA A 152 -20.26 0.16 -4.85
C ALA A 152 -19.14 -0.83 -4.53
N LEU A 153 -18.62 -0.77 -3.31
CA LEU A 153 -17.53 -1.64 -2.85
C LEU A 153 -17.96 -3.11 -2.81
N GLN A 154 -17.30 -3.94 -3.60
CA GLN A 154 -17.38 -5.41 -3.52
C GLN A 154 -16.14 -5.99 -2.85
N PHE A 155 -14.99 -5.45 -3.20
CA PHE A 155 -13.72 -5.71 -2.54
C PHE A 155 -13.42 -4.63 -1.50
N PHE A 156 -12.62 -4.97 -0.52
CA PHE A 156 -12.19 -4.03 0.51
C PHE A 156 -11.08 -3.12 -0.06
N ARG A 157 -11.49 -1.98 -0.60
CA ARG A 157 -10.61 -1.04 -1.33
C ARG A 157 -9.41 -0.57 -0.50
N PRO A 158 -9.51 -0.34 0.83
CA PRO A 158 -8.33 -0.06 1.64
C PRO A 158 -7.22 -1.10 1.51
N ALA A 159 -7.56 -2.38 1.35
CA ALA A 159 -6.59 -3.44 1.12
C ALA A 159 -6.12 -3.47 -0.34
N THR A 160 -7.04 -3.41 -1.32
CA THR A 160 -6.71 -3.58 -2.73
C THR A 160 -5.97 -2.38 -3.33
N ALA A 161 -6.49 -1.16 -3.18
CA ALA A 161 -5.79 0.06 -3.60
C ALA A 161 -4.56 0.35 -2.71
N GLY A 162 -4.66 0.06 -1.40
CA GLY A 162 -3.55 0.21 -0.47
C GLY A 162 -2.33 -0.63 -0.82
N ALA A 163 -2.51 -1.79 -1.48
CA ALA A 163 -1.39 -2.58 -1.97
C ALA A 163 -0.55 -1.83 -3.02
N PHE A 164 -1.17 -1.03 -3.88
CA PHE A 164 -0.45 -0.17 -4.83
C PHE A 164 0.32 0.93 -4.10
N ALA A 165 -0.25 1.54 -3.04
CA ALA A 165 0.47 2.50 -2.19
C ALA A 165 1.72 1.88 -1.56
N ALA A 166 1.60 0.65 -1.06
CA ALA A 166 2.70 -0.08 -0.46
C ALA A 166 3.82 -0.39 -1.48
N VAL A 167 3.46 -0.78 -2.71
CA VAL A 167 4.42 -0.96 -3.82
C VAL A 167 5.17 0.34 -4.10
N VAL A 168 4.46 1.47 -4.21
CA VAL A 168 5.08 2.80 -4.41
C VAL A 168 6.08 3.10 -3.29
N ALA A 169 5.68 2.87 -2.05
CA ALA A 169 6.53 3.17 -0.91
C ALA A 169 7.84 2.37 -0.92
N VAL A 170 7.76 1.08 -1.18
CA VAL A 170 8.93 0.20 -1.30
C VAL A 170 9.77 0.57 -2.53
N ALA A 171 9.14 0.87 -3.67
CA ALA A 171 9.83 1.30 -4.89
C ALA A 171 10.63 2.59 -4.66
N CYS A 172 10.06 3.58 -3.95
CA CYS A 172 10.78 4.80 -3.57
C CYS A 172 11.97 4.49 -2.65
N ALA A 173 11.80 3.60 -1.67
CA ALA A 173 12.86 3.22 -0.74
C ALA A 173 14.01 2.44 -1.42
N ARG A 174 13.67 1.64 -2.44
CA ARG A 174 14.63 0.81 -3.18
C ARG A 174 15.20 1.50 -4.43
N GLY A 175 14.69 2.67 -4.82
CA GLY A 175 15.12 3.38 -6.02
C GLY A 175 14.77 2.61 -7.31
N PHE A 176 13.56 2.07 -7.41
CA PHE A 176 13.10 1.38 -8.61
C PHE A 176 13.05 2.34 -9.80
N ASP A 177 13.42 1.83 -10.98
CA ASP A 177 13.09 2.45 -12.25
C ASP A 177 11.63 2.15 -12.65
N LYS A 178 11.12 2.80 -13.69
CA LYS A 178 9.76 2.65 -14.19
C LYS A 178 9.41 1.19 -14.49
N ASP A 179 10.30 0.49 -15.19
CA ASP A 179 10.06 -0.90 -15.61
C ASP A 179 9.93 -1.84 -14.41
N ARG A 180 10.77 -1.66 -13.39
CA ARG A 180 10.70 -2.42 -12.14
C ARG A 180 9.45 -2.09 -11.33
N LEU A 181 9.05 -0.81 -11.28
CA LEU A 181 7.81 -0.38 -10.64
C LEU A 181 6.58 -0.98 -11.31
N LEU A 182 6.51 -0.97 -12.64
CA LEU A 182 5.42 -1.58 -13.40
C LEU A 182 5.31 -3.10 -13.15
N ARG A 183 6.44 -3.80 -13.10
CA ARG A 183 6.45 -5.22 -12.71
C ARG A 183 5.93 -5.42 -11.29
N ALA A 184 6.36 -4.59 -10.34
CA ALA A 184 5.90 -4.69 -8.96
C ALA A 184 4.39 -4.42 -8.84
N PHE A 185 3.85 -3.42 -9.53
CA PHE A 185 2.41 -3.19 -9.60
C PHE A 185 1.65 -4.40 -10.13
N SER A 186 2.13 -4.98 -11.21
CA SER A 186 1.52 -6.17 -11.82
C SER A 186 1.54 -7.37 -10.88
N LEU A 187 2.67 -7.61 -10.22
CA LEU A 187 2.85 -8.72 -9.28
C LEU A 187 2.06 -8.52 -7.98
N ALA A 188 1.81 -7.28 -7.56
CA ALA A 188 0.88 -6.98 -6.47
C ALA A 188 -0.56 -7.20 -6.92
N TYR A 189 -0.94 -6.71 -8.10
CA TYR A 189 -2.28 -6.85 -8.65
C TYR A 189 -2.78 -8.29 -8.67
N ILE A 190 -1.97 -9.25 -9.10
CA ILE A 190 -2.38 -10.67 -9.13
C ILE A 190 -2.54 -11.31 -7.75
N GLN A 191 -2.16 -10.62 -6.70
CA GLN A 191 -2.23 -11.06 -5.30
C GLN A 191 -3.26 -10.28 -4.49
N LEU A 192 -4.01 -9.35 -5.10
CA LEU A 192 -5.02 -8.55 -4.39
C LEU A 192 -6.09 -9.46 -3.79
N SER A 193 -6.44 -9.17 -2.56
CA SER A 193 -7.43 -9.93 -1.82
C SER A 193 -8.22 -9.05 -0.84
N GLY A 194 -9.32 -9.60 -0.35
CA GLY A 194 -10.18 -8.92 0.62
C GLY A 194 -11.50 -8.48 0.01
N THR A 195 -12.60 -8.93 0.64
CA THR A 195 -13.97 -8.62 0.23
C THR A 195 -14.68 -7.80 1.31
N MET A 196 -15.81 -7.20 0.98
CA MET A 196 -16.64 -6.48 1.95
C MET A 196 -17.40 -7.39 2.92
N GLN A 197 -17.26 -8.73 2.82
CA GLN A 197 -17.98 -9.64 3.71
C GLN A 197 -17.61 -9.42 5.19
N ALA A 198 -16.31 -9.27 5.48
CA ALA A 198 -15.86 -9.01 6.85
C ALA A 198 -16.41 -7.69 7.41
N HIS A 199 -16.52 -6.64 6.59
CA HIS A 199 -17.16 -5.37 6.97
C HIS A 199 -18.65 -5.57 7.26
N THR A 200 -19.35 -6.30 6.40
CA THR A 200 -20.80 -6.57 6.56
C THR A 200 -21.10 -7.32 7.87
N GLU A 201 -20.16 -8.19 8.29
CA GLU A 201 -20.31 -8.97 9.54
C GLU A 201 -19.75 -8.24 10.77
N GLY A 202 -19.14 -7.05 10.63
CA GLY A 202 -18.46 -6.36 11.73
C GLY A 202 -17.28 -7.17 12.29
N SER A 203 -16.57 -7.88 11.42
CA SER A 203 -15.51 -8.82 11.80
C SER A 203 -14.14 -8.16 11.83
N SER A 204 -13.35 -8.40 12.87
CA SER A 204 -11.94 -8.00 12.97
C SER A 204 -11.06 -8.60 11.85
N LEU A 205 -11.55 -9.57 11.09
CA LEU A 205 -10.87 -10.11 9.92
C LEU A 205 -10.72 -9.06 8.80
N LEU A 206 -11.43 -7.94 8.89
CA LEU A 206 -11.22 -6.79 8.02
C LEU A 206 -9.75 -6.34 8.07
N ALA A 207 -9.19 -6.19 9.26
CA ALA A 207 -7.79 -5.83 9.46
C ALA A 207 -6.80 -6.88 8.93
N LEU A 208 -7.17 -8.17 8.95
CA LEU A 208 -6.33 -9.22 8.39
C LEU A 208 -6.16 -9.08 6.88
N GLN A 209 -7.18 -8.61 6.17
CA GLN A 209 -7.09 -8.33 4.73
C GLN A 209 -6.06 -7.24 4.42
N ILE A 210 -5.97 -6.21 5.25
CA ILE A 210 -4.92 -5.18 5.19
C ILE A 210 -3.53 -5.81 5.33
N GLY A 211 -3.33 -6.58 6.41
CA GLY A 211 -2.05 -7.22 6.68
C GLY A 211 -1.59 -8.17 5.57
N LEU A 212 -2.50 -8.97 5.03
CA LEU A 212 -2.20 -9.87 3.91
C LEU A 212 -1.77 -9.10 2.66
N ASN A 213 -2.43 -8.00 2.33
CA ASN A 213 -2.03 -7.18 1.18
C ASN A 213 -0.69 -6.45 1.42
N ALA A 214 -0.38 -6.05 2.66
CA ALA A 214 0.94 -5.51 3.01
C ALA A 214 2.06 -6.54 2.78
N GLN A 215 1.86 -7.79 3.23
CA GLN A 215 2.79 -8.88 2.96
C GLN A 215 2.95 -9.15 1.47
N ASN A 216 1.85 -9.20 0.73
CA ASN A 216 1.82 -9.50 -0.70
C ASN A 216 2.48 -8.38 -1.53
N ALA A 217 2.28 -7.11 -1.16
CA ALA A 217 2.94 -5.97 -1.80
C ALA A 217 4.47 -6.04 -1.63
N LEU A 218 4.96 -6.41 -0.45
CA LEU A 218 6.40 -6.61 -0.22
C LEU A 218 6.94 -7.77 -1.07
N ALA A 219 6.23 -8.89 -1.11
CA ALA A 219 6.60 -10.03 -1.94
C ALA A 219 6.61 -9.67 -3.44
N ALA A 220 5.65 -8.86 -3.90
CA ALA A 220 5.61 -8.36 -5.28
C ALA A 220 6.85 -7.53 -5.62
N CYS A 221 7.29 -6.64 -4.70
CA CYS A 221 8.51 -5.87 -4.86
C CYS A 221 9.76 -6.76 -4.90
N ASP A 222 9.84 -7.78 -4.04
CA ASP A 222 10.95 -8.74 -4.03
C ASP A 222 11.00 -9.54 -5.34
N LEU A 223 9.87 -9.98 -5.86
CA LEU A 223 9.77 -10.69 -7.13
C LEU A 223 10.17 -9.81 -8.33
N ALA A 224 9.70 -8.56 -8.34
CA ALA A 224 10.06 -7.59 -9.38
C ALA A 224 11.57 -7.27 -9.37
N ASP A 225 12.14 -7.12 -8.19
CA ASP A 225 13.57 -6.87 -7.98
C ASP A 225 14.43 -8.03 -8.50
N ASN A 226 13.91 -9.27 -8.38
CA ASN A 226 14.53 -10.47 -8.92
C ASN A 226 14.18 -10.75 -10.40
N GLY A 227 13.55 -9.81 -11.09
CA GLY A 227 13.37 -9.85 -12.54
C GLY A 227 12.17 -10.64 -13.04
N LEU A 228 11.21 -11.00 -12.20
CA LEU A 228 9.96 -11.62 -12.66
C LEU A 228 9.21 -10.65 -13.58
N PRO A 229 8.66 -11.12 -14.72
CA PRO A 229 7.93 -10.28 -15.65
C PRO A 229 6.57 -9.84 -15.05
N GLY A 230 6.07 -8.69 -15.52
CA GLY A 230 4.74 -8.19 -15.20
C GLY A 230 3.74 -8.42 -16.32
N LEU A 231 2.45 -8.32 -15.99
CA LEU A 231 1.36 -8.25 -16.94
C LEU A 231 1.20 -6.81 -17.44
N LYS A 232 0.59 -6.66 -18.61
CA LYS A 232 0.13 -5.36 -19.14
C LYS A 232 -1.37 -5.24 -18.94
N GLY A 233 -1.88 -4.00 -18.94
CA GLY A 233 -3.31 -3.75 -18.83
C GLY A 233 -3.90 -4.11 -17.47
N ILE A 234 -3.14 -3.90 -16.39
CA ILE A 234 -3.58 -4.29 -15.03
C ILE A 234 -4.67 -3.37 -14.46
N LEU A 235 -4.85 -2.17 -14.99
CA LEU A 235 -5.95 -1.30 -14.58
C LEU A 235 -7.15 -1.42 -15.53
N GLU A 236 -6.94 -1.35 -16.84
CA GLU A 236 -7.99 -1.17 -17.84
C GLU A 236 -8.20 -2.40 -18.73
N GLY A 237 -7.36 -3.42 -18.61
CA GLY A 237 -7.54 -4.68 -19.34
C GLY A 237 -8.88 -5.35 -18.99
N ARG A 238 -9.33 -6.28 -19.84
CA ARG A 238 -10.60 -7.01 -19.65
C ARG A 238 -10.79 -7.56 -18.23
N PHE A 239 -9.71 -8.01 -17.60
CA PHE A 239 -9.67 -8.51 -16.23
C PHE A 239 -8.77 -7.62 -15.37
N GLY A 240 -8.70 -6.31 -15.67
CA GLY A 240 -7.96 -5.33 -14.90
C GLY A 240 -8.71 -4.88 -13.66
N TYR A 241 -8.07 -4.01 -12.88
CA TYR A 241 -8.58 -3.52 -11.60
C TYR A 241 -9.99 -2.92 -11.73
N PHE A 242 -10.22 -2.04 -12.71
CA PHE A 242 -11.52 -1.41 -12.93
C PHE A 242 -12.56 -2.36 -13.55
N GLY A 243 -12.12 -3.42 -14.22
CA GLY A 243 -13.05 -4.40 -14.78
C GLY A 243 -13.45 -5.51 -13.80
N LEU A 244 -12.60 -5.82 -12.84
CA LEU A 244 -12.79 -6.98 -11.95
C LEU A 244 -12.98 -6.59 -10.48
N ILE A 245 -12.18 -5.67 -9.97
CA ILE A 245 -12.18 -5.31 -8.54
C ILE A 245 -13.20 -4.19 -8.26
N GLU A 246 -13.20 -3.15 -9.08
CA GLU A 246 -14.09 -1.98 -8.91
C GLU A 246 -15.35 -2.04 -9.78
N ALA A 247 -15.45 -2.99 -10.68
CA ALA A 247 -16.55 -3.16 -11.65
C ALA A 247 -16.77 -1.97 -12.61
N THR A 248 -16.54 -0.74 -12.18
CA THR A 248 -16.60 0.48 -13.03
C THR A 248 -15.66 1.56 -12.46
N GLY A 249 -15.10 2.37 -13.37
CA GLY A 249 -14.26 3.51 -13.01
C GLY A 249 -13.71 4.22 -14.24
N ASP A 250 -13.30 5.48 -14.06
CA ASP A 250 -12.67 6.30 -15.10
C ASP A 250 -11.37 6.90 -14.53
N ILE A 251 -10.29 6.20 -14.70
CA ILE A 251 -8.97 6.65 -14.26
C ILE A 251 -8.48 7.87 -15.07
N HIS A 252 -8.90 7.99 -16.33
CA HIS A 252 -8.48 9.11 -17.19
C HIS A 252 -9.09 10.46 -16.76
N ALA A 253 -10.21 10.43 -16.00
CA ALA A 253 -10.76 11.65 -15.40
C ALA A 253 -9.84 12.23 -14.30
N VAL A 254 -9.05 11.40 -13.62
CA VAL A 254 -8.21 11.84 -12.49
C VAL A 254 -6.74 12.03 -12.87
N LEU A 255 -6.21 11.35 -13.90
CA LEU A 255 -4.82 11.50 -14.32
C LEU A 255 -4.37 12.95 -14.55
N PRO A 256 -5.20 13.85 -15.16
CA PRO A 256 -4.82 15.24 -15.34
C PRO A 256 -4.64 16.03 -14.03
N THR A 257 -5.13 15.51 -12.91
CA THR A 257 -5.01 16.16 -11.58
C THR A 257 -3.71 15.82 -10.85
N LEU A 258 -2.94 14.86 -11.34
CA LEU A 258 -1.64 14.49 -10.79
C LEU A 258 -0.71 15.71 -10.72
N LYS A 259 0.05 15.85 -9.64
CA LYS A 259 0.92 17.01 -9.32
C LYS A 259 0.15 18.33 -9.08
N GLN A 260 -1.18 18.36 -9.23
CA GLN A 260 -2.04 19.51 -8.93
C GLN A 260 -2.82 19.28 -7.63
N ASN A 261 -3.48 18.12 -7.52
CA ASN A 261 -4.23 17.71 -6.32
C ASN A 261 -3.41 16.64 -5.60
N TRP A 262 -2.80 17.03 -4.51
CA TRP A 262 -2.07 16.09 -3.64
C TRP A 262 -3.05 15.47 -2.67
N ARG A 263 -3.46 14.24 -2.92
CA ARG A 263 -4.52 13.53 -2.18
C ARG A 263 -4.29 13.43 -0.68
N ILE A 264 -3.05 13.52 -0.25
CA ILE A 264 -2.72 13.53 1.19
C ILE A 264 -3.17 14.81 1.90
N ASN A 265 -3.57 15.85 1.19
CA ASN A 265 -4.10 17.09 1.76
C ASN A 265 -5.63 17.08 1.95
N GLU A 266 -6.30 16.12 1.38
CA GLU A 266 -7.75 15.92 1.40
C GLU A 266 -8.12 14.93 2.53
#